data_91c50026447345ab3bd3a8b56986f075
#
_entry.id   91c50026447345ab3bd3a8b56986f075
#
_cell.length_a   1.000
_cell.length_b   1.000
_cell.length_c   1.000
_cell.angle_alpha   90.00
_cell.angle_beta   90.00
_cell.angle_gamma   90.00
#
_symmetry.space_group_name_H-M   'P 1'
#
loop_
_entity.id
_entity.type
_entity.pdbx_description
1 polymer ?
#
loop_
_entity_poly.entity_id
_entity_poly.type
_entity_poly.pdbx_seq_one_letter_code
_entity_poly.pdbx_strand_id
1 'polypeptide(L)'
;MRRGLVREAVGSLAWIFQPVQRFYAEVMRRKEHDHHASHSDSVNQLFHIISSSVFLVCYLLVFLHLTVAMWAGLAALFLRQIGHAILEPPCHDKEATLLGYNTRNKSLILGVYLLIPLVHLMAASPWTAEVLRDQAALVAQEWFAWTMLVVAGRMAYLMWAHGVRLSLVWVVKLVTDPLSDLVAYVPSYFGASAMAHSGGGRHDESR
;
A
#
# COMPACT_ATOMS: atom_id res chain seq x y z
N MET A 1 -24.95 44.85 -7.44
CA MET A 1 -24.97 43.98 -8.62
C MET A 1 -23.77 43.03 -8.76
N ARG A 2 -22.52 43.45 -8.52
CA ARG A 2 -21.32 42.57 -8.69
C ARG A 2 -21.22 41.40 -7.73
N ARG A 3 -21.75 41.45 -6.49
CA ARG A 3 -21.69 40.33 -5.51
C ARG A 3 -22.58 39.13 -5.85
N GLY A 4 -23.66 39.34 -6.66
CA GLY A 4 -24.55 38.25 -7.10
C GLY A 4 -23.90 37.39 -8.19
N LEU A 5 -23.23 38.00 -9.15
CA LEU A 5 -22.58 37.32 -10.29
C LEU A 5 -21.40 36.43 -9.83
N VAL A 6 -20.64 36.86 -8.82
CA VAL A 6 -19.53 36.06 -8.26
C VAL A 6 -20.08 34.84 -7.50
N ARG A 7 -21.19 34.97 -6.80
CA ARG A 7 -21.82 33.86 -6.06
C ARG A 7 -22.45 32.82 -6.98
N GLU A 8 -23.03 33.24 -8.10
CA GLU A 8 -23.53 32.31 -9.13
C GLU A 8 -22.40 31.62 -9.89
N ALA A 9 -21.31 32.33 -10.20
CA ALA A 9 -20.15 31.74 -10.87
C ALA A 9 -19.43 30.71 -9.96
N VAL A 10 -19.31 30.97 -8.67
CA VAL A 10 -18.76 30.01 -7.68
C VAL A 10 -19.71 28.83 -7.50
N GLY A 11 -21.02 29.04 -7.48
CA GLY A 11 -22.03 27.97 -7.44
C GLY A 11 -22.00 27.10 -8.71
N SER A 12 -21.78 27.71 -9.88
CA SER A 12 -21.72 26.96 -11.15
C SER A 12 -20.42 26.15 -11.32
N LEU A 13 -19.33 26.50 -10.65
CA LEU A 13 -18.11 25.69 -10.64
C LEU A 13 -18.18 24.53 -9.63
N ALA A 14 -18.93 24.68 -8.56
CA ALA A 14 -19.05 23.67 -7.52
C ALA A 14 -19.59 22.33 -8.05
N TRP A 15 -20.54 22.34 -8.99
CA TRP A 15 -21.12 21.13 -9.56
C TRP A 15 -20.10 20.33 -10.41
N ILE A 16 -19.13 21.00 -11.04
CA ILE A 16 -18.08 20.36 -11.83
C ILE A 16 -17.16 19.54 -10.91
N PHE A 17 -16.87 20.06 -9.71
CA PHE A 17 -15.97 19.41 -8.76
C PHE A 17 -16.67 18.39 -7.83
N GLN A 18 -18.00 18.41 -7.73
CA GLN A 18 -18.75 17.46 -6.91
C GLN A 18 -18.45 15.98 -7.20
N PRO A 19 -18.37 15.51 -8.47
CA PRO A 19 -18.03 14.11 -8.75
C PRO A 19 -16.64 13.74 -8.25
N VAL A 20 -15.67 14.65 -8.41
CA VAL A 20 -14.28 14.45 -7.94
C VAL A 20 -14.23 14.41 -6.41
N GLN A 21 -14.93 15.32 -5.74
CA GLN A 21 -15.01 15.33 -4.28
C GLN A 21 -15.68 14.06 -3.74
N ARG A 22 -16.78 13.60 -4.34
CA ARG A 22 -17.45 12.35 -3.96
C ARG A 22 -16.55 11.14 -4.18
N PHE A 23 -15.83 11.11 -5.29
CA PHE A 23 -14.86 10.05 -5.59
C PHE A 23 -13.74 10.01 -4.55
N TYR A 24 -13.13 11.18 -4.25
CA TYR A 24 -12.08 11.30 -3.25
C TYR A 24 -12.58 10.93 -1.85
N ALA A 25 -13.76 11.40 -1.46
CA ALA A 25 -14.38 11.03 -0.17
C ALA A 25 -14.61 9.52 -0.06
N GLU A 26 -14.99 8.85 -1.15
CA GLU A 26 -15.14 7.39 -1.16
C GLU A 26 -13.79 6.67 -0.98
N VAL A 27 -12.73 7.13 -1.65
CA VAL A 27 -11.37 6.59 -1.48
C VAL A 27 -10.92 6.73 -0.03
N MET A 28 -11.09 7.93 0.56
CA MET A 28 -10.68 8.20 1.95
C MET A 28 -11.47 7.38 2.96
N ARG A 29 -12.80 7.28 2.81
CA ARG A 29 -13.64 6.46 3.69
C ARG A 29 -13.21 4.99 3.70
N ARG A 30 -12.88 4.44 2.53
CA ARG A 30 -12.43 3.05 2.41
C ARG A 30 -11.03 2.84 3.00
N LYS A 31 -10.15 3.83 2.91
CA LYS A 31 -8.84 3.80 3.56
C LYS A 31 -8.98 3.82 5.08
N GLU A 32 -9.79 4.73 5.60
CA GLU A 32 -10.06 4.85 7.03
C GLU A 32 -10.65 3.56 7.61
N HIS A 33 -11.58 2.94 6.88
CA HIS A 33 -12.16 1.65 7.27
C HIS A 33 -11.10 0.54 7.35
N ASP A 34 -10.21 0.43 6.37
CA ASP A 34 -9.12 -0.54 6.38
C ASP A 34 -8.15 -0.29 7.55
N HIS A 35 -7.81 0.98 7.83
CA HIS A 35 -6.90 1.32 8.92
C HIS A 35 -7.46 0.95 10.30
N HIS A 36 -8.75 1.19 10.54
CA HIS A 36 -9.38 0.83 11.81
C HIS A 36 -9.60 -0.67 11.99
N ALA A 37 -9.83 -1.42 10.89
CA ALA A 37 -10.17 -2.83 10.97
C ALA A 37 -8.96 -3.75 11.21
N SER A 38 -7.73 -3.33 10.85
CA SER A 38 -6.61 -4.26 10.73
C SER A 38 -5.31 -3.85 11.41
N HIS A 39 -5.13 -2.59 11.89
CA HIS A 39 -3.79 -2.11 12.25
C HIS A 39 -3.70 -1.53 13.67
N SER A 40 -4.13 -2.29 14.69
CA SER A 40 -4.04 -1.87 16.09
C SER A 40 -2.65 -2.11 16.72
N ASP A 41 -1.83 -3.01 16.16
CA ASP A 41 -0.51 -3.36 16.69
C ASP A 41 0.56 -2.35 16.26
N SER A 42 1.36 -1.87 17.24
CA SER A 42 2.39 -0.84 17.00
C SER A 42 3.56 -1.33 16.15
N VAL A 43 3.92 -2.61 16.24
CA VAL A 43 5.00 -3.19 15.43
C VAL A 43 4.53 -3.30 13.98
N ASN A 44 3.27 -3.67 13.77
CA ASN A 44 2.70 -3.69 12.43
C ASN A 44 2.62 -2.29 11.82
N GLN A 45 2.24 -1.27 12.60
CA GLN A 45 2.27 0.13 12.15
C GLN A 45 3.69 0.55 11.73
N LEU A 46 4.72 0.15 12.48
CA LEU A 46 6.13 0.42 12.13
C LEU A 46 6.51 -0.26 10.80
N PHE A 47 6.10 -1.52 10.59
CA PHE A 47 6.33 -2.21 9.32
C PHE A 47 5.66 -1.49 8.15
N HIS A 48 4.45 -0.96 8.36
CA HIS A 48 3.75 -0.14 7.37
C HIS A 48 4.47 1.18 7.10
N ILE A 49 4.96 1.88 8.13
CA ILE A 49 5.73 3.12 7.96
C ILE A 49 6.99 2.86 7.13
N ILE A 50 7.78 1.83 7.48
CA ILE A 50 9.01 1.49 6.76
C ILE A 50 8.70 1.10 5.30
N SER A 51 7.77 0.16 5.10
CA SER A 51 7.45 -0.32 3.75
C SER A 51 6.88 0.78 2.87
N SER A 52 6.02 1.64 3.41
CA SER A 52 5.41 2.77 2.69
C SER A 52 6.43 3.83 2.32
N SER A 53 7.40 4.12 3.19
CA SER A 53 8.54 5.00 2.87
C SER A 53 9.36 4.44 1.71
N VAL A 54 9.66 3.14 1.73
CA VAL A 54 10.39 2.48 0.64
C VAL A 54 9.58 2.51 -0.67
N PHE A 55 8.26 2.25 -0.64
CA PHE A 55 7.43 2.34 -1.84
C PHE A 55 7.41 3.73 -2.46
N LEU A 56 7.34 4.79 -1.66
CA LEU A 56 7.40 6.17 -2.19
C LEU A 56 8.74 6.45 -2.89
N VAL A 57 9.84 5.95 -2.34
CA VAL A 57 11.15 6.03 -3.01
C VAL A 57 11.15 5.19 -4.29
N CYS A 58 10.58 3.97 -4.26
CA CYS A 58 10.49 3.10 -5.43
C CYS A 58 9.68 3.73 -6.58
N TYR A 59 8.65 4.54 -6.29
CA TYR A 59 7.89 5.25 -7.34
C TYR A 59 8.77 6.19 -8.18
N LEU A 60 9.80 6.76 -7.59
CA LEU A 60 10.79 7.56 -8.33
C LEU A 60 11.86 6.68 -8.98
N LEU A 61 12.34 5.69 -8.23
CA LEU A 61 13.41 4.80 -8.70
C LEU A 61 13.00 3.92 -9.87
N VAL A 62 11.72 3.59 -10.06
CA VAL A 62 11.26 2.76 -11.17
C VAL A 62 11.61 3.37 -12.55
N PHE A 63 11.68 4.70 -12.64
CA PHE A 63 12.05 5.42 -13.86
C PHE A 63 13.56 5.60 -14.03
N LEU A 64 14.34 5.45 -12.96
CA LEU A 64 15.78 5.68 -12.96
C LEU A 64 16.58 4.38 -12.90
N HIS A 65 16.18 3.47 -12.01
CA HIS A 65 16.89 2.24 -11.68
C HIS A 65 15.89 1.11 -11.37
N LEU A 66 15.26 0.56 -12.41
CA LEU A 66 14.19 -0.46 -12.28
C LEU A 66 14.61 -1.63 -11.37
N THR A 67 15.84 -2.16 -11.55
CA THR A 67 16.33 -3.30 -10.74
C THR A 67 16.31 -2.95 -9.25
N VAL A 68 16.84 -1.80 -8.86
CA VAL A 68 16.88 -1.36 -7.45
C VAL A 68 15.48 -1.15 -6.92
N ALA A 69 14.60 -0.50 -7.71
CA ALA A 69 13.21 -0.25 -7.32
C ALA A 69 12.46 -1.55 -7.06
N MET A 70 12.60 -2.55 -7.93
CA MET A 70 11.88 -3.81 -7.81
C MET A 70 12.37 -4.65 -6.64
N TRP A 71 13.69 -4.74 -6.42
CA TRP A 71 14.24 -5.47 -5.27
C TRP A 71 13.88 -4.80 -3.94
N ALA A 72 13.99 -3.47 -3.84
CA ALA A 72 13.60 -2.72 -2.65
C ALA A 72 12.07 -2.81 -2.40
N GLY A 73 11.27 -2.67 -3.44
CA GLY A 73 9.82 -2.81 -3.39
C GLY A 73 9.37 -4.18 -2.94
N LEU A 74 10.04 -5.25 -3.42
CA LEU A 74 9.74 -6.60 -2.99
C LEU A 74 10.08 -6.82 -1.51
N ALA A 75 11.25 -6.33 -1.04
CA ALA A 75 11.61 -6.40 0.37
C ALA A 75 10.59 -5.67 1.26
N ALA A 76 10.14 -4.48 0.82
CA ALA A 76 9.09 -3.73 1.50
C ALA A 76 7.74 -4.46 1.50
N LEU A 77 7.37 -5.11 0.39
CA LEU A 77 6.17 -5.93 0.29
C LEU A 77 6.21 -7.12 1.26
N PHE A 78 7.35 -7.81 1.36
CA PHE A 78 7.53 -8.90 2.32
C PHE A 78 7.41 -8.42 3.74
N LEU A 79 8.07 -7.32 4.12
CA LEU A 79 7.99 -6.75 5.46
C LEU A 79 6.53 -6.45 5.83
N ARG A 80 5.79 -5.83 4.93
CA ARG A 80 4.36 -5.54 5.11
C ARG A 80 3.52 -6.81 5.28
N GLN A 81 3.79 -7.84 4.47
CA GLN A 81 3.03 -9.10 4.53
C GLN A 81 3.35 -9.93 5.77
N ILE A 82 4.56 -9.87 6.29
CA ILE A 82 4.94 -10.48 7.58
C ILE A 82 4.10 -9.85 8.70
N GLY A 83 3.98 -8.51 8.72
CA GLY A 83 3.13 -7.80 9.68
C GLY A 83 1.68 -8.29 9.63
N HIS A 84 1.10 -8.33 8.46
CA HIS A 84 -0.27 -8.83 8.28
C HIS A 84 -0.46 -10.29 8.65
N ALA A 85 0.53 -11.15 8.42
CA ALA A 85 0.40 -12.58 8.67
C ALA A 85 0.56 -12.95 10.15
N ILE A 86 1.39 -12.20 10.89
CA ILE A 86 1.79 -12.55 12.26
C ILE A 86 1.08 -11.70 13.32
N LEU A 87 0.84 -10.42 13.02
CA LEU A 87 0.42 -9.43 14.00
C LEU A 87 -1.06 -9.02 13.88
N GLU A 88 -1.71 -9.37 12.77
CA GLU A 88 -3.11 -9.02 12.57
C GLU A 88 -4.06 -10.19 12.80
N PRO A 89 -5.21 -9.92 13.44
CA PRO A 89 -6.29 -10.91 13.50
C PRO A 89 -6.85 -11.17 12.09
N PRO A 90 -7.40 -12.37 11.83
CA PRO A 90 -8.05 -12.67 10.56
C PRO A 90 -9.18 -11.67 10.30
N CYS A 91 -9.07 -10.91 9.20
CA CYS A 91 -10.12 -9.98 8.80
C CYS A 91 -11.27 -10.75 8.14
N HIS A 92 -12.45 -10.68 8.74
CA HIS A 92 -13.69 -11.30 8.23
C HIS A 92 -14.59 -10.29 7.50
N ASP A 93 -14.17 -9.03 7.39
CA ASP A 93 -14.97 -8.01 6.73
C ASP A 93 -14.97 -8.21 5.21
N LYS A 94 -16.18 -8.41 4.65
CA LYS A 94 -16.36 -8.61 3.22
C LYS A 94 -16.06 -7.35 2.40
N GLU A 95 -16.28 -6.16 2.95
CA GLU A 95 -15.99 -4.90 2.26
C GLU A 95 -14.49 -4.64 2.18
N ALA A 96 -13.76 -4.87 3.26
CA ALA A 96 -12.30 -4.80 3.27
C ALA A 96 -11.67 -5.83 2.32
N THR A 97 -12.22 -7.06 2.25
CA THR A 97 -11.72 -8.11 1.34
C THR A 97 -12.11 -7.88 -0.12
N LEU A 98 -13.12 -7.10 -0.42
CA LEU A 98 -13.50 -6.77 -1.80
C LEU A 98 -12.44 -5.90 -2.48
N LEU A 99 -11.92 -4.91 -1.79
CA LEU A 99 -10.89 -3.99 -2.29
C LEU A 99 -9.47 -4.42 -1.93
N GLY A 100 -9.31 -5.31 -0.96
CA GLY A 100 -8.06 -5.95 -0.61
C GLY A 100 -7.96 -7.36 -1.20
N TYR A 101 -6.81 -7.98 -0.98
CA TYR A 101 -6.64 -9.41 -1.20
C TYR A 101 -6.85 -10.14 0.14
N ASN A 102 -7.62 -11.23 0.13
CA ASN A 102 -7.66 -12.11 1.29
C ASN A 102 -6.29 -12.79 1.50
N THR A 103 -6.04 -13.33 2.67
CA THR A 103 -4.75 -13.96 3.03
C THR A 103 -4.31 -15.03 2.03
N ARG A 104 -5.25 -15.83 1.50
CA ARG A 104 -4.97 -16.86 0.50
C ARG A 104 -4.43 -16.25 -0.81
N ASN A 105 -5.07 -15.20 -1.31
CA ASN A 105 -4.65 -14.54 -2.54
C ASN A 105 -3.31 -13.82 -2.36
N LYS A 106 -3.09 -13.20 -1.20
CA LYS A 106 -1.80 -12.57 -0.83
C LYS A 106 -0.68 -13.61 -0.84
N SER A 107 -0.89 -14.76 -0.20
CA SER A 107 0.09 -15.86 -0.15
C SER A 107 0.41 -16.43 -1.52
N LEU A 108 -0.59 -16.59 -2.38
CA LEU A 108 -0.39 -17.07 -3.76
C LEU A 108 0.45 -16.07 -4.58
N ILE A 109 0.13 -14.80 -4.52
CA ILE A 109 0.87 -13.75 -5.22
C ILE A 109 2.32 -13.70 -4.73
N LEU A 110 2.54 -13.73 -3.42
CA LEU A 110 3.89 -13.79 -2.85
C LEU A 110 4.65 -15.05 -3.26
N GLY A 111 3.97 -16.19 -3.32
CA GLY A 111 4.57 -17.44 -3.80
C GLY A 111 5.12 -17.30 -5.23
N VAL A 112 4.38 -16.65 -6.12
CA VAL A 112 4.85 -16.38 -7.49
C VAL A 112 6.04 -15.42 -7.48
N TYR A 113 5.99 -14.34 -6.69
CA TYR A 113 7.13 -13.42 -6.60
C TYR A 113 8.40 -14.09 -6.08
N LEU A 114 8.30 -15.10 -5.20
CA LEU A 114 9.45 -15.87 -4.73
C LEU A 114 9.93 -16.91 -5.75
N LEU A 115 8.99 -17.50 -6.50
CA LEU A 115 9.33 -18.53 -7.50
C LEU A 115 10.18 -17.98 -8.63
N ILE A 116 9.91 -16.76 -9.09
CA ILE A 116 10.66 -16.11 -10.18
C ILE A 116 12.17 -16.07 -9.88
N PRO A 117 12.66 -15.44 -8.78
CA PRO A 117 14.10 -15.41 -8.49
C PRO A 117 14.69 -16.79 -8.22
N LEU A 118 13.89 -17.71 -7.65
CA LEU A 118 14.36 -19.08 -7.43
C LEU A 118 14.67 -19.80 -8.76
N VAL A 119 13.79 -19.66 -9.76
CA VAL A 119 14.01 -20.25 -11.10
C VAL A 119 15.25 -19.63 -11.74
N HIS A 120 15.42 -18.31 -11.68
CA HIS A 120 16.60 -17.63 -12.20
C HIS A 120 17.89 -18.05 -11.49
N LEU A 121 17.84 -18.18 -10.16
CA LEU A 121 19.00 -18.64 -9.38
C LEU A 121 19.40 -20.07 -9.74
N MET A 122 18.44 -20.96 -9.96
CA MET A 122 18.70 -22.34 -10.40
C MET A 122 19.26 -22.41 -11.82
N ALA A 123 18.84 -21.50 -12.71
CA ALA A 123 19.33 -21.42 -14.08
C ALA A 123 20.70 -20.74 -14.18
N ALA A 124 21.10 -19.94 -13.19
CA ALA A 124 22.37 -19.21 -13.16
C ALA A 124 23.54 -20.18 -12.93
N SER A 125 24.25 -20.57 -14.00
CA SER A 125 25.45 -21.42 -13.91
C SER A 125 26.44 -21.02 -15.02
N PRO A 126 27.71 -20.75 -14.67
CA PRO A 126 28.31 -20.67 -13.34
C PRO A 126 27.85 -19.41 -12.53
N TRP A 127 27.86 -19.50 -11.23
CA TRP A 127 27.45 -18.39 -10.34
C TRP A 127 28.53 -17.33 -10.20
N THR A 128 28.79 -16.59 -11.25
CA THR A 128 29.70 -15.44 -11.24
C THR A 128 28.91 -14.17 -10.85
N ALA A 129 29.62 -13.16 -10.35
CA ALA A 129 29.00 -11.88 -9.99
C ALA A 129 28.33 -11.19 -11.18
N GLU A 130 28.85 -11.39 -12.38
CA GLU A 130 28.29 -10.85 -13.62
C GLU A 130 26.98 -11.54 -13.98
N VAL A 131 26.96 -12.89 -13.99
CA VAL A 131 25.76 -13.69 -14.27
C VAL A 131 24.67 -13.38 -13.23
N LEU A 132 25.02 -13.31 -11.94
CA LEU A 132 24.05 -12.98 -10.89
C LEU A 132 23.47 -11.58 -11.04
N ARG A 133 24.27 -10.59 -11.47
CA ARG A 133 23.77 -9.24 -11.74
C ARG A 133 22.79 -9.19 -12.89
N ASP A 134 23.09 -9.92 -13.98
CA ASP A 134 22.22 -10.01 -15.16
C ASP A 134 20.90 -10.73 -14.81
N GLN A 135 20.98 -11.83 -14.06
CA GLN A 135 19.78 -12.50 -13.55
C GLN A 135 18.93 -11.61 -12.64
N ALA A 136 19.56 -10.80 -11.76
CA ALA A 136 18.85 -9.86 -10.92
C ALA A 136 18.09 -8.80 -11.72
N ALA A 137 18.64 -8.35 -12.86
CA ALA A 137 17.96 -7.42 -13.76
C ALA A 137 16.78 -8.07 -14.47
N LEU A 138 16.93 -9.31 -14.95
CA LEU A 138 15.85 -10.08 -15.57
C LEU A 138 14.69 -10.35 -14.58
N VAL A 139 15.03 -10.79 -13.38
CA VAL A 139 14.04 -10.98 -12.28
C VAL A 139 13.26 -9.69 -12.01
N ALA A 140 13.93 -8.54 -11.95
CA ALA A 140 13.28 -7.26 -11.74
C ALA A 140 12.30 -6.88 -12.87
N GLN A 141 12.65 -7.17 -14.12
CA GLN A 141 11.79 -6.95 -15.29
C GLN A 141 10.56 -7.87 -15.24
N GLU A 142 10.75 -9.16 -14.93
CA GLU A 142 9.65 -10.11 -14.79
C GLU A 142 8.72 -9.76 -13.63
N TRP A 143 9.23 -9.33 -12.49
CA TRP A 143 8.40 -8.85 -11.39
C TRP A 143 7.59 -7.62 -11.79
N PHE A 144 8.20 -6.69 -12.50
CA PHE A 144 7.48 -5.51 -12.98
C PHE A 144 6.34 -5.91 -13.93
N ALA A 145 6.63 -6.76 -14.91
CA ALA A 145 5.63 -7.27 -15.85
C ALA A 145 4.50 -8.02 -15.13
N TRP A 146 4.85 -8.88 -14.18
CA TRP A 146 3.90 -9.63 -13.37
C TRP A 146 3.03 -8.72 -12.50
N THR A 147 3.63 -7.70 -11.88
CA THR A 147 2.89 -6.68 -11.11
C THR A 147 1.86 -5.98 -12.00
N MET A 148 2.27 -5.54 -13.18
CA MET A 148 1.36 -4.89 -14.14
C MET A 148 0.21 -5.83 -14.56
N LEU A 149 0.51 -7.10 -14.81
CA LEU A 149 -0.49 -8.09 -15.17
C LEU A 149 -1.50 -8.31 -14.02
N VAL A 150 -1.04 -8.46 -12.78
CA VAL A 150 -1.89 -8.63 -11.60
C VAL A 150 -2.79 -7.40 -11.38
N VAL A 151 -2.22 -6.20 -11.50
CA VAL A 151 -2.98 -4.95 -11.37
C VAL A 151 -4.02 -4.82 -12.48
N ALA A 152 -3.64 -5.04 -13.73
CA ALA A 152 -4.54 -4.97 -14.87
C ALA A 152 -5.66 -6.03 -14.78
N GLY A 153 -5.33 -7.26 -14.42
CA GLY A 153 -6.30 -8.34 -14.23
C GLY A 153 -7.30 -8.02 -13.10
N ARG A 154 -6.84 -7.47 -11.99
CA ARG A 154 -7.71 -7.04 -10.89
C ARG A 154 -8.60 -5.87 -11.29
N MET A 155 -8.06 -4.89 -12.01
CA MET A 155 -8.85 -3.79 -12.57
C MET A 155 -9.95 -4.31 -13.50
N ALA A 156 -9.61 -5.19 -14.43
CA ALA A 156 -10.57 -5.77 -15.36
C ALA A 156 -11.67 -6.56 -14.63
N TYR A 157 -11.30 -7.36 -13.63
CA TYR A 157 -12.26 -8.08 -12.78
C TYR A 157 -13.20 -7.11 -12.06
N LEU A 158 -12.67 -6.10 -11.37
CA LEU A 158 -13.50 -5.12 -10.64
C LEU A 158 -14.40 -4.33 -11.59
N MET A 159 -13.90 -3.97 -12.77
CA MET A 159 -14.68 -3.26 -13.77
C MET A 159 -15.84 -4.10 -14.29
N TRP A 160 -15.60 -5.38 -14.54
CA TRP A 160 -16.62 -6.32 -14.98
C TRP A 160 -17.66 -6.62 -13.89
N ALA A 161 -17.22 -6.90 -12.66
CA ALA A 161 -18.08 -7.36 -11.57
C ALA A 161 -18.79 -6.21 -10.82
N HIS A 162 -18.18 -5.02 -10.74
CA HIS A 162 -18.62 -3.92 -9.87
C HIS A 162 -18.64 -2.55 -10.55
N GLY A 163 -18.26 -2.48 -11.83
CA GLY A 163 -18.26 -1.27 -12.62
C GLY A 163 -16.98 -0.45 -12.55
N VAL A 164 -16.81 0.45 -13.53
CA VAL A 164 -15.62 1.27 -13.74
C VAL A 164 -15.25 2.11 -12.51
N ARG A 165 -16.24 2.69 -11.84
CA ARG A 165 -16.00 3.55 -10.69
C ARG A 165 -15.25 2.81 -9.57
N LEU A 166 -15.66 1.60 -9.20
CA LEU A 166 -15.01 0.84 -8.14
C LEU A 166 -13.60 0.39 -8.52
N SER A 167 -13.38 0.04 -9.78
CA SER A 167 -12.06 -0.25 -10.32
C SER A 167 -11.10 0.93 -10.19
N LEU A 168 -11.56 2.14 -10.53
CA LEU A 168 -10.76 3.37 -10.37
C LEU A 168 -10.49 3.71 -8.89
N VAL A 169 -11.49 3.56 -8.01
CA VAL A 169 -11.30 3.73 -6.55
C VAL A 169 -10.21 2.79 -6.04
N TRP A 170 -10.23 1.54 -6.47
CA TRP A 170 -9.22 0.57 -6.07
C TRP A 170 -7.81 0.96 -6.52
N VAL A 171 -7.64 1.39 -7.79
CA VAL A 171 -6.32 1.82 -8.31
C VAL A 171 -5.80 3.05 -7.57
N VAL A 172 -6.64 4.06 -7.38
CA VAL A 172 -6.25 5.27 -6.65
C VAL A 172 -5.88 4.93 -5.21
N LYS A 173 -6.67 4.04 -4.56
CA LYS A 173 -6.34 3.52 -3.24
C LYS A 173 -4.96 2.86 -3.24
N LEU A 174 -4.72 1.90 -4.14
CA LEU A 174 -3.46 1.16 -4.24
C LEU A 174 -2.24 2.08 -4.40
N VAL A 175 -2.30 3.02 -5.35
CA VAL A 175 -1.18 3.94 -5.64
C VAL A 175 -0.93 4.93 -4.51
N THR A 176 -1.99 5.36 -3.82
CA THR A 176 -1.88 6.36 -2.74
C THR A 176 -1.77 5.74 -1.34
N ASP A 177 -1.86 4.41 -1.21
CA ASP A 177 -1.74 3.71 0.08
C ASP A 177 -0.44 4.05 0.82
N PRO A 178 0.76 4.06 0.18
CA PRO A 178 1.98 4.39 0.92
C PRO A 178 1.95 5.78 1.55
N LEU A 179 1.37 6.77 0.86
CA LEU A 179 1.25 8.13 1.41
C LEU A 179 0.24 8.18 2.55
N SER A 180 -0.92 7.52 2.41
CA SER A 180 -1.94 7.50 3.46
C SER A 180 -1.50 6.73 4.70
N ASP A 181 -0.75 5.65 4.55
CA ASP A 181 -0.16 4.91 5.66
C ASP A 181 0.76 5.81 6.49
N LEU A 182 1.64 6.58 5.84
CA LEU A 182 2.51 7.51 6.57
C LEU A 182 1.72 8.58 7.31
N VAL A 183 0.71 9.16 6.67
CA VAL A 183 -0.15 10.18 7.30
C VAL A 183 -0.93 9.61 8.49
N ALA A 184 -1.39 8.36 8.41
CA ALA A 184 -2.16 7.72 9.47
C ALA A 184 -1.28 7.19 10.61
N TYR A 185 -0.20 6.46 10.28
CA TYR A 185 0.55 5.71 11.29
C TYR A 185 1.68 6.50 11.95
N VAL A 186 2.31 7.46 11.28
CA VAL A 186 3.39 8.23 11.91
C VAL A 186 2.90 8.98 13.16
N PRO A 187 1.78 9.73 13.13
CA PRO A 187 1.27 10.39 14.34
C PRO A 187 0.83 9.41 15.43
N SER A 188 0.16 8.30 15.06
CA SER A 188 -0.33 7.31 16.04
C SER A 188 0.82 6.57 16.71
N TYR A 189 1.84 6.16 15.97
CA TYR A 189 3.00 5.46 16.49
C TYR A 189 3.80 6.32 17.47
N PHE A 190 4.14 7.54 17.10
CA PHE A 190 4.91 8.45 17.97
C PHE A 190 4.07 9.02 19.11
N GLY A 191 2.77 9.25 18.92
CA GLY A 191 1.84 9.69 19.96
C GLY A 191 1.65 8.64 21.05
N ALA A 192 1.47 7.37 20.69
CA ALA A 192 1.39 6.26 21.65
C ALA A 192 2.70 6.06 22.42
N SER A 193 3.85 6.15 21.73
CA SER A 193 5.17 6.06 22.37
C SER A 193 5.42 7.19 23.39
N ALA A 194 5.00 8.42 23.08
CA ALA A 194 5.14 9.54 24.00
C ALA A 194 4.29 9.37 25.27
N MET A 195 3.07 8.84 25.18
CA MET A 195 2.22 8.55 26.33
C MET A 195 2.78 7.42 27.19
N ALA A 196 3.34 6.38 26.60
CA ALA A 196 3.98 5.27 27.34
C ALA A 196 5.18 5.74 28.18
N HIS A 197 5.96 6.69 27.67
CA HIS A 197 7.11 7.24 28.41
C HIS A 197 6.70 8.27 29.50
N SER A 198 5.59 8.98 29.33
CA SER A 198 5.09 9.93 30.33
C SER A 198 4.34 9.28 31.50
N GLY A 199 3.81 8.06 31.31
CA GLY A 199 3.08 7.32 32.34
C GLY A 199 3.95 6.54 33.34
N GLY A 200 5.24 6.31 33.02
CA GLY A 200 6.16 5.54 33.86
C GLY A 200 6.71 6.27 35.10
N GLY A 201 6.38 7.54 35.31
CA GLY A 201 6.92 8.40 36.37
C GLY A 201 6.09 8.55 37.65
N ARG A 202 4.97 7.84 37.81
CA ARG A 202 4.16 7.84 39.04
C ARG A 202 4.22 6.50 39.75
N HIS A 203 5.41 6.10 40.27
CA HIS A 203 5.49 5.17 41.36
C HIS A 203 5.65 5.96 42.67
N ASP A 204 4.52 6.12 43.36
CA ASP A 204 4.33 5.79 44.77
C ASP A 204 5.37 6.34 45.77
N GLU A 205 5.22 7.64 46.14
CA GLU A 205 5.65 8.14 47.47
C GLU A 205 4.41 8.28 48.34
N SER A 206 3.89 7.17 48.84
CA SER A 206 2.98 7.12 49.98
C SER A 206 3.19 5.83 50.77
N ARG A 207 4.25 5.85 51.61
CA ARG A 207 4.32 5.08 52.89
C ARG A 207 5.07 5.88 53.94
#